data_96cd3e949bd9bc60b3cdfb3c45175bba
#
_entry.id   96cd3e949bd9bc60b3cdfb3c45175bba
#
_cell.length_a   1.000
_cell.length_b   1.000
_cell.length_c   1.000
_cell.angle_alpha   90.00
_cell.angle_beta   90.00
_cell.angle_gamma   90.00
#
_symmetry.space_group_name_H-M   'P 1'
#
loop_
_entity.id
_entity.type
_entity.pdbx_description
1 polymer ?
#
loop_
_entity_poly.entity_id
_entity_poly.type
_entity_poly.pdbx_seq_one_letter_code
_entity_poly.pdbx_strand_id
1 'polypeptide(L)'
;ILDDVHLLSGGEAAELVSFLAERLPPQAHLILLSRNQIFSEAQKLRLGSRLLELGAADLRLTQEELLQYAGRCGLPLPEREAQALLSVSEGWIAMIYLMFRAYAQTGVWRFDAKGMDALMEQVMFEPLDERRRFFLLDLCMAEAFTAEQAAFVWREPDADALLHDLTHNNAFIIESSPGVYRCHHMLRQLLRRKFALLPQSAQADACGRLGSWYERTGEYLTAAELFRQAGDWDGLLRAAAADCGKSVGGEHRQMLLSWCRDCPED
;
A
#
# COMPACT_ATOMS: atom_id res chain seq x y z
N ILE A 1 -3.72 -11.98 -13.51
CA ILE A 1 -2.94 -11.77 -12.28
C ILE A 1 -3.89 -11.25 -11.22
N LEU A 2 -3.86 -11.84 -10.03
CA LEU A 2 -4.56 -11.35 -8.83
C LEU A 2 -3.51 -10.98 -7.79
N ASP A 3 -3.50 -9.73 -7.38
CA ASP A 3 -2.59 -9.21 -6.36
C ASP A 3 -3.30 -9.11 -5.00
N ASP A 4 -2.49 -9.17 -3.93
CA ASP A 4 -2.96 -9.06 -2.55
C ASP A 4 -4.07 -10.07 -2.19
N VAL A 5 -3.99 -11.29 -2.72
CA VAL A 5 -5.02 -12.35 -2.50
C VAL A 5 -5.20 -12.68 -1.01
N HIS A 6 -4.20 -12.38 -0.17
CA HIS A 6 -4.31 -12.53 1.28
C HIS A 6 -5.40 -11.66 1.94
N LEU A 7 -5.89 -10.61 1.23
CA LEU A 7 -7.01 -9.79 1.69
C LEU A 7 -8.37 -10.49 1.51
N LEU A 8 -8.42 -11.56 0.70
CA LEU A 8 -9.60 -12.42 0.58
C LEU A 8 -9.70 -13.39 1.77
N SER A 9 -9.53 -12.87 2.99
CA SER A 9 -9.53 -13.65 4.21
C SER A 9 -10.94 -14.19 4.51
N GLY A 10 -11.12 -15.47 4.30
CA GLY A 10 -12.30 -16.23 4.70
C GLY A 10 -13.45 -16.17 3.69
N GLY A 11 -14.01 -17.31 3.35
CA GLY A 11 -15.28 -17.43 2.67
C GLY A 11 -15.23 -17.66 1.17
N GLU A 12 -16.31 -17.32 0.51
CA GLU A 12 -16.66 -17.65 -0.86
C GLU A 12 -15.62 -17.18 -1.91
N ALA A 13 -14.92 -16.05 -1.66
CA ALA A 13 -13.96 -15.51 -2.61
C ALA A 13 -12.67 -16.37 -2.67
N ALA A 14 -12.15 -16.84 -1.54
CA ALA A 14 -11.00 -17.74 -1.53
C ALA A 14 -11.34 -19.13 -2.11
N GLU A 15 -12.54 -19.61 -1.86
CA GLU A 15 -13.05 -20.84 -2.46
C GLU A 15 -13.22 -20.69 -3.98
N LEU A 16 -13.68 -19.54 -4.46
CA LEU A 16 -13.79 -19.24 -5.89
C LEU A 16 -12.40 -19.27 -6.57
N VAL A 17 -11.38 -18.65 -5.96
CA VAL A 17 -10.01 -18.71 -6.50
C VAL A 17 -9.49 -20.14 -6.59
N SER A 18 -9.73 -20.94 -5.57
CA SER A 18 -9.35 -22.38 -5.57
C SER A 18 -10.11 -23.15 -6.64
N PHE A 19 -11.41 -22.93 -6.76
CA PHE A 19 -12.25 -23.55 -7.79
C PHE A 19 -11.80 -23.19 -9.21
N LEU A 20 -11.46 -21.91 -9.45
CA LEU A 20 -10.93 -21.46 -10.73
C LEU A 20 -9.58 -22.11 -11.04
N ALA A 21 -8.66 -22.14 -10.07
CA ALA A 21 -7.34 -22.74 -10.26
C ALA A 21 -7.41 -24.23 -10.65
N GLU A 22 -8.35 -24.97 -10.06
CA GLU A 22 -8.57 -26.39 -10.39
C GLU A 22 -9.12 -26.61 -11.81
N ARG A 23 -9.81 -25.64 -12.39
CA ARG A 23 -10.56 -25.74 -13.66
C ARG A 23 -9.98 -24.93 -14.81
N LEU A 24 -8.84 -24.30 -14.61
CA LEU A 24 -8.20 -23.56 -15.69
C LEU A 24 -7.85 -24.47 -16.87
N PRO A 25 -8.17 -24.05 -18.10
CA PRO A 25 -7.73 -24.76 -19.30
C PRO A 25 -6.20 -24.65 -19.43
N PRO A 26 -5.54 -25.58 -20.13
CA PRO A 26 -4.08 -25.63 -20.26
C PRO A 26 -3.43 -24.36 -20.84
N GLN A 27 -4.21 -23.55 -21.57
CA GLN A 27 -3.73 -22.31 -22.21
C GLN A 27 -3.88 -21.08 -21.28
N ALA A 28 -4.56 -21.20 -20.14
CA ALA A 28 -4.76 -20.12 -19.20
C ALA A 28 -3.83 -20.28 -18.00
N HIS A 29 -3.20 -19.18 -17.61
CA HIS A 29 -2.33 -19.11 -16.44
C HIS A 29 -2.90 -18.12 -15.44
N LEU A 30 -2.99 -18.55 -14.19
CA LEU A 30 -3.40 -17.72 -13.06
C LEU A 30 -2.18 -17.42 -12.20
N ILE A 31 -1.83 -16.14 -12.06
CA ILE A 31 -0.75 -15.70 -11.19
C ILE A 31 -1.42 -15.06 -9.96
N LEU A 32 -1.11 -15.61 -8.80
CA LEU A 32 -1.63 -15.16 -7.51
C LEU A 32 -0.47 -14.61 -6.68
N LEU A 33 -0.59 -13.35 -6.25
CA LEU A 33 0.37 -12.72 -5.35
C LEU A 33 -0.26 -12.60 -3.97
N SER A 34 0.42 -13.15 -2.96
CA SER A 34 -0.09 -13.20 -1.60
C SER A 34 1.04 -13.19 -0.58
N ARG A 35 0.80 -12.63 0.60
CA ARG A 35 1.73 -12.70 1.73
C ARG A 35 1.62 -14.02 2.50
N ASN A 36 0.48 -14.69 2.38
CA ASN A 36 0.18 -15.93 3.06
C ASN A 36 0.00 -17.05 2.04
N GLN A 37 0.08 -18.28 2.49
CA GLN A 37 -0.30 -19.43 1.69
C GLN A 37 -1.79 -19.35 1.35
N ILE A 38 -2.10 -19.49 0.05
CA ILE A 38 -3.46 -19.40 -0.48
C ILE A 38 -4.13 -20.78 -0.44
N PHE A 39 -3.37 -21.81 -0.83
CA PHE A 39 -3.88 -23.16 -0.96
C PHE A 39 -3.52 -24.02 0.26
N SER A 40 -4.49 -24.77 0.74
CA SER A 40 -4.25 -25.84 1.71
C SER A 40 -3.45 -26.98 1.09
N GLU A 41 -2.82 -27.81 1.91
CA GLU A 41 -2.06 -28.97 1.43
C GLU A 41 -2.91 -29.93 0.57
N ALA A 42 -4.18 -30.10 0.91
CA ALA A 42 -5.11 -30.92 0.12
C ALA A 42 -5.40 -30.31 -1.26
N GLN A 43 -5.46 -28.98 -1.37
CA GLN A 43 -5.63 -28.28 -2.65
C GLN A 43 -4.34 -28.34 -3.49
N LYS A 44 -3.17 -28.18 -2.86
CA LYS A 44 -1.88 -28.33 -3.53
C LYS A 44 -1.72 -29.73 -4.14
N LEU A 45 -2.08 -30.78 -3.40
CA LEU A 45 -2.09 -32.14 -3.91
C LEU A 45 -3.01 -32.33 -5.13
N ARG A 46 -4.20 -31.71 -5.11
CA ARG A 46 -5.13 -31.77 -6.27
C ARG A 46 -4.60 -31.01 -7.49
N LEU A 47 -3.96 -29.88 -7.29
CA LEU A 47 -3.35 -29.10 -8.36
C LEU A 47 -2.10 -29.80 -8.93
N GLY A 48 -1.33 -30.48 -8.08
CA GLY A 48 -0.15 -31.24 -8.47
C GLY A 48 0.85 -30.43 -9.31
N SER A 49 1.28 -30.97 -10.43
CA SER A 49 2.24 -30.31 -11.34
C SER A 49 1.72 -29.04 -12.05
N ARG A 50 0.46 -28.70 -11.89
CA ARG A 50 -0.11 -27.45 -12.42
C ARG A 50 0.12 -26.25 -11.50
N LEU A 51 0.56 -26.47 -10.26
CA LEU A 51 0.89 -25.44 -9.29
C LEU A 51 2.41 -25.24 -9.25
N LEU A 52 2.84 -24.00 -9.48
CA LEU A 52 4.18 -23.54 -9.16
C LEU A 52 4.07 -22.55 -7.99
N GLU A 53 4.65 -22.89 -6.86
CA GLU A 53 4.79 -21.98 -5.73
C GLU A 53 6.17 -21.34 -5.75
N LEU A 54 6.20 -20.01 -5.67
CA LEU A 54 7.42 -19.23 -5.47
C LEU A 54 7.34 -18.56 -4.12
N GLY A 55 8.20 -18.96 -3.22
CA GLY A 55 8.30 -18.41 -1.87
C GLY A 55 9.31 -17.26 -1.76
N ALA A 56 9.42 -16.69 -0.57
CA ALA A 56 10.39 -15.63 -0.31
C ALA A 56 11.84 -16.06 -0.60
N ALA A 57 12.17 -17.33 -0.41
CA ALA A 57 13.51 -17.85 -0.69
C ALA A 57 13.83 -17.84 -2.20
N ASP A 58 12.84 -18.13 -3.04
CA ASP A 58 12.99 -18.17 -4.50
C ASP A 58 13.09 -16.76 -5.11
N LEU A 59 12.58 -15.76 -4.40
CA LEU A 59 12.58 -14.35 -4.81
C LEU A 59 13.77 -13.55 -4.28
N ARG A 60 14.62 -14.14 -3.44
CA ARG A 60 15.85 -13.51 -2.95
C ARG A 60 16.89 -13.46 -4.05
N LEU A 61 17.50 -12.31 -4.24
CA LEU A 61 18.62 -12.18 -5.17
C LEU A 61 19.85 -12.92 -4.62
N THR A 62 20.47 -13.69 -5.50
CA THR A 62 21.82 -14.22 -5.29
C THR A 62 22.87 -13.12 -5.50
N GLN A 63 24.11 -13.35 -5.11
CA GLN A 63 25.19 -12.39 -5.33
C GLN A 63 25.40 -12.10 -6.83
N GLU A 64 25.29 -13.11 -7.66
CA GLU A 64 25.44 -12.96 -9.12
C GLU A 64 24.32 -12.09 -9.70
N GLU A 65 23.08 -12.37 -9.35
CA GLU A 65 21.91 -11.59 -9.79
C GLU A 65 21.98 -10.15 -9.27
N LEU A 66 22.46 -9.94 -8.05
CA LEU A 66 22.67 -8.62 -7.49
C LEU A 66 23.71 -7.81 -8.29
N LEU A 67 24.85 -8.43 -8.62
CA LEU A 67 25.88 -7.77 -9.43
C LEU A 67 25.38 -7.46 -10.85
N GLN A 68 24.63 -8.37 -11.46
CA GLN A 68 23.98 -8.13 -12.75
C GLN A 68 22.96 -6.98 -12.66
N TYR A 69 22.17 -6.93 -11.59
CA TYR A 69 21.20 -5.86 -11.35
C TYR A 69 21.91 -4.50 -11.16
N ALA A 70 22.98 -4.45 -10.35
CA ALA A 70 23.79 -3.24 -10.17
C ALA A 70 24.38 -2.75 -11.51
N GLY A 71 24.90 -3.66 -12.33
CA GLY A 71 25.41 -3.35 -13.66
C GLY A 71 24.34 -2.74 -14.58
N ARG A 72 23.11 -3.27 -14.57
CA ARG A 72 21.97 -2.71 -15.31
C ARG A 72 21.56 -1.32 -14.82
N CYS A 73 21.72 -1.05 -13.52
CA CYS A 73 21.49 0.26 -12.93
C CYS A 73 22.65 1.23 -13.12
N GLY A 74 23.77 0.80 -13.74
CA GLY A 74 24.97 1.62 -13.92
C GLY A 74 25.69 1.96 -12.61
N LEU A 75 25.51 1.15 -11.56
CA LEU A 75 26.08 1.39 -10.24
C LEU A 75 27.35 0.53 -10.03
N PRO A 76 28.48 1.14 -9.61
CA PRO A 76 29.66 0.39 -9.23
C PRO A 76 29.39 -0.33 -7.90
N LEU A 77 29.32 -1.67 -7.92
CA LEU A 77 29.13 -2.48 -6.73
C LEU A 77 30.27 -3.50 -6.62
N PRO A 78 31.34 -3.19 -5.85
CA PRO A 78 32.40 -4.14 -5.57
C PRO A 78 31.87 -5.38 -4.85
N GLU A 79 32.56 -6.53 -5.01
CA GLU A 79 32.10 -7.81 -4.43
C GLU A 79 31.95 -7.76 -2.89
N ARG A 80 32.85 -7.05 -2.21
CA ARG A 80 32.77 -6.91 -0.76
C ARG A 80 31.51 -6.18 -0.32
N GLU A 81 31.17 -5.11 -1.00
CA GLU A 81 29.95 -4.33 -0.77
C GLU A 81 28.71 -5.13 -1.16
N ALA A 82 28.77 -5.95 -2.21
CA ALA A 82 27.69 -6.84 -2.61
C ALA A 82 27.36 -7.86 -1.51
N GLN A 83 28.39 -8.46 -0.89
CA GLN A 83 28.19 -9.39 0.22
C GLN A 83 27.56 -8.68 1.44
N ALA A 84 28.06 -7.49 1.79
CA ALA A 84 27.50 -6.71 2.90
C ALA A 84 26.05 -6.31 2.62
N LEU A 85 25.73 -5.92 1.39
CA LEU A 85 24.38 -5.55 0.96
C LEU A 85 23.43 -6.76 1.04
N LEU A 86 23.85 -7.94 0.57
CA LEU A 86 23.06 -9.17 0.70
C LEU A 86 22.84 -9.56 2.15
N SER A 87 23.86 -9.42 3.00
CA SER A 87 23.75 -9.72 4.44
C SER A 87 22.71 -8.85 5.12
N VAL A 88 22.61 -7.56 4.76
CA VAL A 88 21.66 -6.61 5.38
C VAL A 88 20.27 -6.72 4.76
N SER A 89 20.20 -6.90 3.43
CA SER A 89 18.93 -6.99 2.70
C SER A 89 18.31 -8.37 2.70
N GLU A 90 19.07 -9.39 3.10
CA GLU A 90 18.72 -10.81 2.93
C GLU A 90 18.31 -11.16 1.50
N GLY A 91 18.86 -10.45 0.51
CA GLY A 91 18.53 -10.61 -0.90
C GLY A 91 17.18 -10.02 -1.32
N TRP A 92 16.53 -9.26 -0.45
CA TRP A 92 15.23 -8.68 -0.75
C TRP A 92 15.35 -7.48 -1.69
N ILE A 93 14.80 -7.62 -2.90
CA ILE A 93 14.93 -6.65 -3.99
C ILE A 93 14.48 -5.23 -3.61
N ALA A 94 13.43 -5.08 -2.81
CA ALA A 94 12.95 -3.76 -2.41
C ALA A 94 13.96 -3.04 -1.50
N MET A 95 14.61 -3.77 -0.56
CA MET A 95 15.69 -3.23 0.26
C MET A 95 16.91 -2.86 -0.59
N ILE A 96 17.30 -3.74 -1.49
CA ILE A 96 18.41 -3.52 -2.41
C ILE A 96 18.17 -2.27 -3.25
N TYR A 97 16.96 -2.12 -3.80
CA TYR A 97 16.57 -0.93 -4.54
C TYR A 97 16.69 0.36 -3.71
N LEU A 98 16.22 0.35 -2.46
CA LEU A 98 16.34 1.50 -1.57
C LEU A 98 17.82 1.83 -1.28
N MET A 99 18.66 0.82 -1.06
CA MET A 99 20.10 1.01 -0.84
C MET A 99 20.79 1.55 -2.10
N PHE A 100 20.37 1.12 -3.30
CA PHE A 100 20.84 1.68 -4.56
C PHE A 100 20.46 3.16 -4.71
N ARG A 101 19.23 3.51 -4.35
CA ARG A 101 18.76 4.91 -4.32
C ARG A 101 19.59 5.76 -3.34
N ALA A 102 19.84 5.24 -2.14
CA ALA A 102 20.66 5.92 -1.14
C ALA A 102 22.10 6.14 -1.65
N TYR A 103 22.70 5.13 -2.27
CA TYR A 103 24.01 5.25 -2.89
C TYR A 103 24.00 6.30 -4.01
N ALA A 104 23.03 6.30 -4.89
CA ALA A 104 22.92 7.26 -5.98
C ALA A 104 22.85 8.72 -5.49
N GLN A 105 22.29 8.94 -4.30
CA GLN A 105 22.22 10.27 -3.68
C GLN A 105 23.51 10.67 -2.95
N THR A 106 24.18 9.72 -2.30
CA THR A 106 25.30 10.00 -1.38
C THR A 106 26.67 9.64 -1.93
N GLY A 107 26.75 8.80 -2.96
CA GLY A 107 27.97 8.21 -3.48
C GLY A 107 28.67 7.22 -2.53
N VAL A 108 28.02 6.85 -1.43
CA VAL A 108 28.63 5.99 -0.39
C VAL A 108 27.69 4.83 -0.06
N TRP A 109 28.23 3.61 -0.12
CA TRP A 109 27.53 2.44 0.39
C TRP A 109 27.47 2.47 1.91
N ARG A 110 26.26 2.46 2.47
CA ARG A 110 26.01 2.39 3.91
C ARG A 110 25.26 1.11 4.23
N PHE A 111 25.81 0.35 5.17
CA PHE A 111 25.27 -0.93 5.62
C PHE A 111 24.90 -0.92 7.12
N ASP A 112 24.80 0.29 7.70
CA ASP A 112 24.35 0.43 9.08
C ASP A 112 22.89 -0.01 9.20
N ALA A 113 22.62 -0.83 10.18
CA ALA A 113 21.33 -1.50 10.43
C ALA A 113 20.24 -0.52 10.94
N LYS A 114 20.13 0.67 10.33
CA LYS A 114 18.90 1.43 10.43
C LYS A 114 17.86 0.62 9.70
N GLY A 115 16.83 0.20 10.42
CA GLY A 115 15.79 -0.65 9.85
C GLY A 115 15.22 -0.09 8.55
N MET A 116 14.56 -0.93 7.79
CA MET A 116 13.91 -0.60 6.50
C MET A 116 13.19 0.75 6.56
N ASP A 117 12.55 1.05 7.68
CA ASP A 117 11.77 2.26 7.88
C ASP A 117 12.63 3.53 7.82
N ALA A 118 13.79 3.52 8.47
CA ALA A 118 14.71 4.65 8.45
C ALA A 118 15.30 4.86 7.04
N LEU A 119 15.60 3.76 6.34
CA LEU A 119 16.08 3.83 4.96
C LEU A 119 15.00 4.36 4.01
N MET A 120 13.76 3.90 4.17
CA MET A 120 12.62 4.43 3.40
C MET A 120 12.39 5.90 3.67
N GLU A 121 12.47 6.33 4.95
CA GLU A 121 12.36 7.73 5.31
C GLU A 121 13.45 8.57 4.63
N GLN A 122 14.70 8.14 4.74
CA GLN A 122 15.84 8.85 4.17
C GLN A 122 15.80 8.93 2.63
N VAL A 123 15.34 7.88 1.96
CA VAL A 123 15.39 7.80 0.49
C VAL A 123 14.13 8.34 -0.16
N MET A 124 12.98 8.19 0.50
CA MET A 124 11.68 8.43 -0.15
C MET A 124 10.93 9.63 0.43
N PHE A 125 11.13 9.96 1.70
CA PHE A 125 10.38 11.01 2.35
C PHE A 125 11.22 12.27 2.61
N GLU A 126 12.44 12.13 3.13
CA GLU A 126 13.31 13.29 3.41
C GLU A 126 13.67 14.12 2.17
N PRO A 127 13.88 13.53 0.95
CA PRO A 127 14.19 14.33 -0.23
C PRO A 127 12.99 15.11 -0.79
N LEU A 128 11.77 14.79 -0.34
CA LEU A 128 10.59 15.53 -0.76
C LEU A 128 10.55 16.90 -0.06
N ASP A 129 10.15 17.92 -0.79
CA ASP A 129 9.83 19.21 -0.18
C ASP A 129 8.58 19.11 0.73
N GLU A 130 8.38 20.13 1.54
CA GLU A 130 7.30 20.18 2.51
C GLU A 130 5.93 20.01 1.86
N ARG A 131 5.74 20.60 0.68
CA ARG A 131 4.47 20.55 -0.06
C ARG A 131 4.13 19.13 -0.53
N ARG A 132 5.10 18.40 -1.10
CA ARG A 132 4.93 16.99 -1.51
C ARG A 132 4.71 16.07 -0.31
N ARG A 133 5.39 16.33 0.82
CA ARG A 133 5.20 15.58 2.05
C ARG A 133 3.76 15.70 2.55
N PHE A 134 3.24 16.92 2.66
CA PHE A 134 1.87 17.15 3.10
C PHE A 134 0.84 16.58 2.14
N PHE A 135 1.05 16.73 0.84
CA PHE A 135 0.19 16.12 -0.17
C PHE A 135 0.06 14.59 0.00
N LEU A 136 1.18 13.90 0.21
CA LEU A 136 1.17 12.46 0.45
C LEU A 136 0.56 12.08 1.80
N LEU A 137 0.78 12.88 2.83
CA LEU A 137 0.19 12.65 4.15
C LEU A 137 -1.33 12.82 4.12
N ASP A 138 -1.85 13.79 3.41
CA ASP A 138 -3.29 14.00 3.25
C ASP A 138 -3.99 12.83 2.54
N LEU A 139 -3.28 12.14 1.64
CA LEU A 139 -3.81 11.02 0.85
C LEU A 139 -3.49 9.63 1.44
N CYS A 140 -2.64 9.55 2.48
CA CYS A 140 -2.13 8.26 2.97
C CYS A 140 -3.19 7.32 3.55
N MET A 141 -4.35 7.84 3.92
CA MET A 141 -5.47 7.06 4.45
C MET A 141 -6.28 6.39 3.33
N ALA A 142 -6.23 6.91 2.09
CA ALA A 142 -6.81 6.26 0.92
C ALA A 142 -5.96 5.04 0.49
N GLU A 143 -6.61 3.97 0.06
CA GLU A 143 -5.92 2.82 -0.53
C GLU A 143 -5.48 3.08 -1.97
N ALA A 144 -6.38 3.69 -2.70
CA ALA A 144 -6.17 4.19 -4.05
C ALA A 144 -6.90 5.52 -4.18
N PHE A 145 -6.48 6.37 -5.08
CA PHE A 145 -7.09 7.67 -5.31
C PHE A 145 -6.97 8.10 -6.77
N THR A 146 -7.91 8.91 -7.21
CA THR A 146 -7.88 9.54 -8.53
C THR A 146 -7.26 10.94 -8.44
N ALA A 147 -6.91 11.53 -9.57
CA ALA A 147 -6.47 12.92 -9.63
C ALA A 147 -7.56 13.89 -9.12
N GLU A 148 -8.83 13.59 -9.42
CA GLU A 148 -9.97 14.37 -8.91
C GLU A 148 -10.10 14.30 -7.39
N GLN A 149 -9.95 13.11 -6.80
CA GLN A 149 -9.92 12.92 -5.36
C GLN A 149 -8.74 13.67 -4.73
N ALA A 150 -7.56 13.54 -5.32
CA ALA A 150 -6.37 14.24 -4.85
C ALA A 150 -6.56 15.76 -4.86
N ALA A 151 -7.12 16.32 -5.95
CA ALA A 151 -7.42 17.74 -6.07
C ALA A 151 -8.47 18.21 -5.02
N PHE A 152 -9.50 17.40 -4.77
CA PHE A 152 -10.50 17.72 -3.75
C PHE A 152 -9.91 17.74 -2.34
N VAL A 153 -9.10 16.75 -1.99
CA VAL A 153 -8.48 16.63 -0.66
C VAL A 153 -7.42 17.69 -0.45
N TRP A 154 -6.58 17.94 -1.47
CA TRP A 154 -5.49 18.89 -1.41
C TRP A 154 -5.93 20.37 -1.42
N ARG A 155 -7.09 20.66 -2.05
CA ARG A 155 -7.68 22.01 -2.19
C ARG A 155 -6.83 23.05 -2.92
N GLU A 156 -5.81 22.59 -3.65
CA GLU A 156 -4.97 23.46 -4.46
C GLU A 156 -5.00 23.04 -5.94
N PRO A 157 -4.79 23.99 -6.86
CA PRO A 157 -4.99 23.73 -8.30
C PRO A 157 -3.93 22.86 -8.96
N ASP A 158 -2.83 22.57 -8.29
CA ASP A 158 -1.67 21.85 -8.83
C ASP A 158 -1.61 20.37 -8.43
N ALA A 159 -2.67 19.81 -7.86
CA ALA A 159 -2.73 18.40 -7.46
C ALA A 159 -2.32 17.44 -8.59
N ASP A 160 -2.79 17.70 -9.82
CA ASP A 160 -2.41 16.92 -11.00
C ASP A 160 -0.91 16.99 -11.30
N ALA A 161 -0.32 18.18 -11.24
CA ALA A 161 1.10 18.36 -11.50
C ALA A 161 1.96 17.68 -10.42
N LEU A 162 1.56 17.78 -9.14
CA LEU A 162 2.22 17.09 -8.03
C LEU A 162 2.11 15.58 -8.18
N LEU A 163 0.95 15.07 -8.54
CA LEU A 163 0.71 13.65 -8.73
C LEU A 163 1.52 13.08 -9.89
N HIS A 164 1.55 13.79 -11.01
CA HIS A 164 2.36 13.42 -12.17
C HIS A 164 3.85 13.39 -11.82
N ASP A 165 4.35 14.43 -11.16
CA ASP A 165 5.75 14.51 -10.74
C ASP A 165 6.11 13.39 -9.75
N LEU A 166 5.26 13.14 -8.75
CA LEU A 166 5.46 12.07 -7.79
C LEU A 166 5.44 10.67 -8.45
N THR A 167 4.55 10.44 -9.39
CA THR A 167 4.47 9.16 -10.11
C THR A 167 5.69 8.94 -11.00
N HIS A 168 6.20 9.99 -11.65
CA HIS A 168 7.35 9.91 -12.53
C HIS A 168 8.67 9.73 -11.77
N ASN A 169 8.79 10.38 -10.60
CA ASN A 169 10.03 10.42 -9.83
C ASN A 169 10.07 9.45 -8.64
N ASN A 170 8.97 8.76 -8.36
CA ASN A 170 8.87 7.86 -7.20
C ASN A 170 8.30 6.50 -7.59
N ALA A 171 9.15 5.48 -7.62
CA ALA A 171 8.78 4.11 -7.97
C ALA A 171 7.75 3.45 -7.02
N PHE A 172 7.42 4.10 -5.89
CA PHE A 172 6.47 3.59 -4.91
C PHE A 172 5.08 4.23 -4.99
N ILE A 173 4.89 5.16 -5.93
CA ILE A 173 3.58 5.67 -6.32
C ILE A 173 3.34 5.19 -7.75
N ILE A 174 2.34 4.38 -7.96
CA ILE A 174 2.06 3.73 -9.23
C ILE A 174 0.65 4.05 -9.71
N GLU A 175 0.51 4.21 -11.00
CA GLU A 175 -0.80 4.20 -11.66
C GLU A 175 -1.23 2.74 -11.83
N SER A 176 -2.17 2.30 -11.02
CA SER A 176 -2.63 0.90 -10.98
C SER A 176 -3.62 0.56 -12.10
N SER A 177 -4.35 1.56 -12.57
CA SER A 177 -5.20 1.56 -13.75
C SER A 177 -5.32 2.99 -14.26
N PRO A 178 -5.75 3.24 -15.51
CA PRO A 178 -5.82 4.60 -16.06
C PRO A 178 -6.52 5.58 -15.12
N GLY A 179 -5.81 6.60 -14.66
CA GLY A 179 -6.29 7.64 -13.76
C GLY A 179 -6.46 7.23 -12.29
N VAL A 180 -6.06 6.01 -11.90
CA VAL A 180 -6.12 5.54 -10.51
C VAL A 180 -4.71 5.29 -9.97
N TYR A 181 -4.34 5.99 -8.94
CA TYR A 181 -3.03 5.96 -8.31
C TYR A 181 -3.08 5.28 -6.96
N ARG A 182 -1.99 4.63 -6.59
CA ARG A 182 -1.82 4.07 -5.25
C ARG A 182 -0.38 4.19 -4.78
N CYS A 183 -0.21 4.36 -3.48
CA CYS A 183 1.09 4.19 -2.85
C CYS A 183 1.37 2.70 -2.64
N HIS A 184 2.61 2.27 -2.94
CA HIS A 184 3.07 0.95 -2.55
C HIS A 184 2.89 0.77 -1.03
N HIS A 185 2.53 -0.42 -0.58
CA HIS A 185 2.16 -0.66 0.82
C HIS A 185 3.24 -0.21 1.83
N MET A 186 4.52 -0.35 1.50
CA MET A 186 5.63 0.10 2.35
C MET A 186 5.66 1.62 2.52
N LEU A 187 5.51 2.38 1.42
CA LEU A 187 5.42 3.84 1.50
C LEU A 187 4.18 4.24 2.29
N ARG A 188 3.04 3.62 2.02
CA ARG A 188 1.80 3.91 2.75
C ARG A 188 1.93 3.65 4.26
N GLN A 189 2.60 2.57 4.67
CA GLN A 189 2.87 2.31 6.09
C GLN A 189 3.76 3.38 6.72
N LEU A 190 4.80 3.83 6.01
CA LEU A 190 5.65 4.94 6.46
C LEU A 190 4.83 6.22 6.61
N LEU A 191 4.05 6.59 5.58
CA LEU A 191 3.20 7.78 5.60
C LEU A 191 2.16 7.73 6.73
N ARG A 192 1.50 6.60 6.97
CA ARG A 192 0.55 6.44 8.09
C ARG A 192 1.21 6.61 9.46
N ARG A 193 2.44 6.13 9.64
CA ARG A 193 3.20 6.38 10.88
C ARG A 193 3.56 7.86 11.03
N LYS A 194 3.98 8.53 9.96
CA LYS A 194 4.25 9.97 9.97
C LYS A 194 2.97 10.78 10.22
N PHE A 195 1.87 10.39 9.60
CA PHE A 195 0.56 10.98 9.83
C PHE A 195 0.12 10.90 11.28
N ALA A 196 0.31 9.76 11.94
CA ALA A 196 0.00 9.56 13.36
C ALA A 196 0.82 10.47 14.30
N LEU A 197 1.94 11.03 13.84
CA LEU A 197 2.75 11.98 14.60
C LEU A 197 2.34 13.45 14.37
N LEU A 198 1.44 13.73 13.44
CA LEU A 198 0.91 15.07 13.21
C LEU A 198 0.05 15.52 14.40
N PRO A 199 -0.14 16.84 14.61
CA PRO A 199 -1.12 17.35 15.55
C PRO A 199 -2.51 16.76 15.26
N GLN A 200 -3.27 16.47 16.31
CA GLN A 200 -4.60 15.85 16.17
C GLN A 200 -5.53 16.69 15.29
N SER A 201 -5.44 18.01 15.34
CA SER A 201 -6.21 18.90 14.46
C SER A 201 -5.88 18.72 12.97
N ALA A 202 -4.62 18.48 12.62
CA ALA A 202 -4.22 18.22 11.24
C ALA A 202 -4.68 16.84 10.77
N GLN A 203 -4.59 15.82 11.64
CA GLN A 203 -5.14 14.50 11.34
C GLN A 203 -6.65 14.56 11.12
N ALA A 204 -7.37 15.25 12.00
CA ALA A 204 -8.82 15.43 11.91
C ALA A 204 -9.24 16.14 10.61
N ASP A 205 -8.54 17.23 10.24
CA ASP A 205 -8.82 17.98 9.01
C ASP A 205 -8.61 17.13 7.76
N ALA A 206 -7.50 16.39 7.67
CA ALA A 206 -7.22 15.51 6.54
C ALA A 206 -8.24 14.35 6.44
N CYS A 207 -8.54 13.67 7.55
CA CYS A 207 -9.56 12.63 7.59
C CYS A 207 -10.95 13.16 7.24
N GLY A 208 -11.32 14.34 7.73
CA GLY A 208 -12.60 14.98 7.41
C GLY A 208 -12.76 15.34 5.93
N ARG A 209 -11.69 15.85 5.30
CA ARG A 209 -11.70 16.13 3.86
C ARG A 209 -11.85 14.84 3.03
N LEU A 210 -11.09 13.81 3.37
CA LEU A 210 -11.17 12.53 2.69
C LEU A 210 -12.52 11.85 2.92
N GLY A 211 -13.07 11.92 4.14
CA GLY A 211 -14.42 11.44 4.48
C GLY A 211 -15.49 12.14 3.65
N SER A 212 -15.39 13.46 3.48
CA SER A 212 -16.30 14.25 2.64
C SER A 212 -16.24 13.85 1.16
N TRP A 213 -15.07 13.46 0.67
CA TRP A 213 -14.96 12.89 -0.68
C TRP A 213 -15.72 11.60 -0.81
N TYR A 214 -15.49 10.64 0.08
CA TYR A 214 -16.15 9.34 0.04
C TYR A 214 -17.67 9.44 0.27
N GLU A 215 -18.13 10.38 1.09
CA GLU A 215 -19.57 10.68 1.23
C GLU A 215 -20.18 11.14 -0.09
N ARG A 216 -19.51 12.03 -0.83
CA ARG A 216 -19.95 12.52 -2.15
C ARG A 216 -19.98 11.42 -3.21
N THR A 217 -19.05 10.47 -3.16
CA THR A 217 -18.96 9.36 -4.13
C THR A 217 -19.83 8.15 -3.74
N GLY A 218 -20.49 8.21 -2.59
CA GLY A 218 -21.42 7.18 -2.14
C GLY A 218 -20.76 6.01 -1.40
N GLU A 219 -19.48 6.14 -1.04
CA GLU A 219 -18.74 5.16 -0.25
C GLU A 219 -18.90 5.44 1.25
N TYR A 220 -20.12 5.32 1.72
CA TYR A 220 -20.55 5.79 3.03
C TYR A 220 -19.84 5.12 4.21
N LEU A 221 -19.50 3.83 4.13
CA LEU A 221 -18.76 3.15 5.21
C LEU A 221 -17.35 3.67 5.38
N THR A 222 -16.66 3.88 4.25
CA THR A 222 -15.31 4.49 4.24
C THR A 222 -15.37 5.92 4.77
N ALA A 223 -16.40 6.68 4.39
CA ALA A 223 -16.65 8.03 4.89
C ALA A 223 -16.87 8.04 6.42
N ALA A 224 -17.73 7.15 6.93
CA ALA A 224 -18.04 7.05 8.36
C ALA A 224 -16.79 6.71 9.19
N GLU A 225 -15.94 5.77 8.73
CA GLU A 225 -14.67 5.46 9.40
C GLU A 225 -13.74 6.67 9.47
N LEU A 226 -13.61 7.43 8.38
CA LEU A 226 -12.77 8.62 8.33
C LEU A 226 -13.32 9.77 9.20
N PHE A 227 -14.62 9.98 9.22
CA PHE A 227 -15.26 10.95 10.12
C PHE A 227 -15.06 10.55 11.59
N ARG A 228 -15.14 9.27 11.93
CA ARG A 228 -14.80 8.76 13.25
C ARG A 228 -13.37 9.11 13.64
N GLN A 229 -12.42 8.87 12.76
CA GLN A 229 -11.00 9.20 12.98
C GLN A 229 -10.77 10.73 13.11
N ALA A 230 -11.57 11.51 12.42
CA ALA A 230 -11.57 12.96 12.52
C ALA A 230 -12.22 13.48 13.82
N GLY A 231 -12.98 12.65 14.54
CA GLY A 231 -13.83 13.08 15.66
C GLY A 231 -15.07 13.85 15.21
N ASP A 232 -15.43 13.78 13.92
CA ASP A 232 -16.65 14.36 13.35
C ASP A 232 -17.80 13.38 13.49
N TRP A 233 -18.45 13.42 14.65
CA TRP A 233 -19.55 12.51 14.96
C TRP A 233 -20.80 12.78 14.14
N ASP A 234 -21.07 14.04 13.79
CA ASP A 234 -22.17 14.40 12.90
C ASP A 234 -21.97 13.85 11.50
N GLY A 235 -20.74 13.95 10.98
CA GLY A 235 -20.34 13.34 9.72
C GLY A 235 -20.49 11.83 9.71
N LEU A 236 -20.05 11.16 10.78
CA LEU A 236 -20.20 9.72 10.95
C LEU A 236 -21.66 9.31 10.92
N LEU A 237 -22.51 9.95 11.72
CA LEU A 237 -23.95 9.61 11.81
C LEU A 237 -24.65 9.86 10.47
N ARG A 238 -24.32 10.96 9.80
CA ARG A 238 -24.86 11.30 8.48
C ARG A 238 -24.48 10.27 7.43
N ALA A 239 -23.20 9.87 7.37
CA ALA A 239 -22.70 8.86 6.43
C ALA A 239 -23.32 7.47 6.75
N ALA A 240 -23.39 7.10 8.02
CA ALA A 240 -24.02 5.84 8.44
C ALA A 240 -25.52 5.79 8.09
N ALA A 241 -26.23 6.91 8.23
CA ALA A 241 -27.65 7.01 7.83
C ALA A 241 -27.83 6.95 6.30
N ALA A 242 -26.90 7.55 5.53
CA ALA A 242 -26.95 7.54 4.07
C ALA A 242 -26.67 6.14 3.47
N ASP A 243 -25.91 5.30 4.16
CA ASP A 243 -25.67 3.90 3.74
C ASP A 243 -26.98 3.07 3.68
N CYS A 244 -28.02 3.48 4.42
CA CYS A 244 -29.35 2.88 4.40
C CYS A 244 -29.36 1.33 4.49
N GLY A 245 -28.32 0.75 5.09
CA GLY A 245 -28.21 -0.70 5.22
C GLY A 245 -27.82 -1.45 3.95
N LYS A 246 -27.36 -0.76 2.91
CA LYS A 246 -26.88 -1.39 1.66
C LYS A 246 -25.64 -2.24 1.89
N SER A 247 -24.83 -1.87 2.85
CA SER A 247 -23.59 -2.56 3.24
C SER A 247 -23.78 -3.50 4.44
N VAL A 248 -25.02 -3.78 4.86
CA VAL A 248 -25.33 -4.53 6.09
C VAL A 248 -25.24 -6.04 5.88
N GLY A 249 -24.02 -6.54 5.64
CA GLY A 249 -23.66 -7.87 6.14
C GLY A 249 -23.44 -7.79 7.67
N GLY A 250 -23.65 -8.90 8.40
CA GLY A 250 -23.68 -8.87 9.87
C GLY A 250 -22.46 -8.25 10.55
N GLU A 251 -21.26 -8.31 9.92
CA GLU A 251 -20.01 -7.71 10.44
C GLU A 251 -20.03 -6.18 10.38
N HIS A 252 -20.45 -5.60 9.27
CA HIS A 252 -20.52 -4.14 9.09
C HIS A 252 -21.54 -3.50 10.04
N ARG A 253 -22.65 -4.19 10.30
CA ARG A 253 -23.65 -3.72 11.27
C ARG A 253 -23.07 -3.64 12.68
N GLN A 254 -22.33 -4.66 13.12
CA GLN A 254 -21.71 -4.66 14.44
C GLN A 254 -20.65 -3.55 14.55
N MET A 255 -19.88 -3.31 13.50
CA MET A 255 -18.89 -2.25 13.41
C MET A 255 -19.55 -0.87 13.54
N LEU A 256 -20.57 -0.58 12.74
CA LEU A 256 -21.32 0.69 12.83
C LEU A 256 -21.95 0.91 14.20
N LEU A 257 -22.54 -0.14 14.78
CA LEU A 257 -23.11 -0.06 16.13
C LEU A 257 -22.06 0.19 17.21
N SER A 258 -20.83 -0.36 17.04
CA SER A 258 -19.74 -0.06 17.96
C SER A 258 -19.32 1.41 17.85
N TRP A 259 -19.21 1.94 16.66
CA TRP A 259 -18.84 3.35 16.43
C TRP A 259 -19.88 4.34 16.98
N CYS A 260 -21.17 4.02 16.81
CA CYS A 260 -22.24 4.84 17.39
C CYS A 260 -22.27 4.83 18.93
N ARG A 261 -21.76 3.75 19.57
CA ARG A 261 -21.61 3.71 21.04
C ARG A 261 -20.44 4.54 21.55
N ASP A 262 -19.42 4.73 20.71
CA ASP A 262 -18.26 5.55 21.05
C ASP A 262 -18.56 7.06 20.88
N CYS A 263 -19.75 7.42 20.33
CA CYS A 263 -20.19 8.78 20.17
C CYS A 263 -20.46 9.41 21.55
N PRO A 264 -19.93 10.64 21.84
CA PRO A 264 -20.25 11.34 23.07
C PRO A 264 -21.76 11.54 23.26
N GLU A 265 -22.22 11.39 24.48
CA GLU A 265 -23.61 11.70 24.88
C GLU A 265 -23.76 13.21 25.13
N ASP A 266 -23.80 14.05 24.12
CA ASP A 266 -24.11 15.49 24.26
C ASP A 266 -25.36 15.87 23.45
#